data_c00cffbf7a34572f666b451d05fb0080
#
_entry.id   c00cffbf7a34572f666b451d05fb0080
#
_cell.length_a   1.000
_cell.length_b   1.000
_cell.length_c   1.000
_cell.angle_alpha   90.00
_cell.angle_beta   90.00
_cell.angle_gamma   90.00
#
_symmetry.space_group_name_H-M   'P 1'
#
loop_
_entity.id
_entity.type
_entity.pdbx_description
1 polymer ?
#
loop_
_entity_poly.entity_id
_entity_poly.type
_entity_poly.pdbx_seq_one_letter_code
_entity_poly.pdbx_strand_id
1 'polypeptide(L)'
;MRMLMLLLSLLLATPVYAADSAELEAREARLATQLRCVVCQNQTVAESNAPLAADMRSEIRKQLENGRSDQQVIDFFEQRYGSFVHYRPPFRPATWLLWGAPFLFGLCGLILLLRLLRRRSRAPLAPPLTDEQRAQARRLLDEETKP
;
A
#
# COMPACT_ATOMS: atom_id res chain seq x y z
N MET A 1 -53.87 -12.15 30.75
CA MET A 1 -53.32 -10.85 30.27
C MET A 1 -51.99 -10.48 30.93
N ARG A 2 -51.84 -10.54 32.26
CA ARG A 2 -50.53 -10.23 32.91
C ARG A 2 -49.37 -11.14 32.51
N MET A 3 -49.62 -12.44 32.35
CA MET A 3 -48.61 -13.42 31.95
C MET A 3 -48.14 -13.24 30.50
N LEU A 4 -49.00 -12.81 29.58
CA LEU A 4 -48.70 -12.53 28.20
C LEU A 4 -47.84 -11.25 28.10
N MET A 5 -48.09 -10.23 28.89
CA MET A 5 -47.28 -9.02 28.95
C MET A 5 -45.87 -9.25 29.52
N LEU A 6 -45.72 -10.18 30.46
CA LEU A 6 -44.41 -10.58 31.00
C LEU A 6 -43.58 -11.37 29.98
N LEU A 7 -44.20 -12.23 29.19
CA LEU A 7 -43.55 -12.95 28.09
C LEU A 7 -43.15 -12.02 26.95
N LEU A 8 -43.96 -11.02 26.65
CA LEU A 8 -43.66 -10.03 25.61
C LEU A 8 -42.52 -9.10 26.02
N SER A 9 -42.42 -8.74 27.31
CA SER A 9 -41.31 -7.92 27.84
C SER A 9 -39.98 -8.68 27.89
N LEU A 10 -40.01 -9.99 28.05
CA LEU A 10 -38.79 -10.84 28.05
C LEU A 10 -38.24 -11.03 26.62
N LEU A 11 -39.10 -11.01 25.61
CA LEU A 11 -38.69 -11.12 24.20
C LEU A 11 -38.00 -9.85 23.67
N LEU A 12 -38.26 -8.70 24.28
CA LEU A 12 -37.71 -7.38 23.87
C LEU A 12 -36.34 -7.06 24.49
N ALA A 13 -35.84 -7.87 25.44
CA ALA A 13 -34.63 -7.58 26.20
C ALA A 13 -33.31 -8.17 25.60
N THR A 14 -33.36 -8.94 24.53
CA THR A 14 -32.21 -9.73 24.07
C THR A 14 -31.33 -9.18 22.93
N PRO A 15 -31.63 -8.09 22.17
CA PRO A 15 -30.78 -7.69 21.06
C PRO A 15 -29.59 -6.79 21.41
N VAL A 16 -29.58 -6.14 22.60
CA VAL A 16 -28.55 -5.12 22.92
C VAL A 16 -27.16 -5.72 23.12
N TYR A 17 -27.04 -6.83 23.83
CA TYR A 17 -25.73 -7.47 24.09
C TYR A 17 -25.08 -8.11 22.84
N ALA A 18 -25.89 -8.58 21.90
CA ALA A 18 -25.39 -9.19 20.67
C ALA A 18 -24.83 -8.14 19.70
N ALA A 19 -25.37 -6.92 19.69
CA ALA A 19 -24.90 -5.83 18.86
C ALA A 19 -23.53 -5.31 19.33
N ASP A 20 -23.33 -5.15 20.63
CA ASP A 20 -22.05 -4.67 21.20
C ASP A 20 -20.90 -5.68 20.93
N SER A 21 -21.16 -6.97 21.04
CA SER A 21 -20.14 -8.00 20.77
C SER A 21 -19.77 -8.06 19.29
N ALA A 22 -20.73 -7.95 18.38
CA ALA A 22 -20.49 -7.96 16.95
C ALA A 22 -19.70 -6.70 16.49
N GLU A 23 -19.98 -5.56 17.08
CA GLU A 23 -19.22 -4.33 16.82
C GLU A 23 -17.78 -4.46 17.33
N LEU A 24 -17.57 -4.98 18.53
CA LEU A 24 -16.26 -5.23 19.10
C LEU A 24 -15.43 -6.17 18.22
N GLU A 25 -16.00 -7.28 17.76
CA GLU A 25 -15.34 -8.21 16.83
C GLU A 25 -14.98 -7.54 15.49
N ALA A 26 -15.89 -6.75 14.94
CA ALA A 26 -15.63 -6.01 13.72
C ALA A 26 -14.52 -4.97 13.90
N ARG A 27 -14.42 -4.30 15.05
CA ARG A 27 -13.34 -3.37 15.38
C ARG A 27 -12.00 -4.10 15.53
N GLU A 28 -11.99 -5.22 16.28
CA GLU A 28 -10.80 -6.06 16.42
C GLU A 28 -10.26 -6.52 15.05
N ALA A 29 -11.14 -7.06 14.20
CA ALA A 29 -10.78 -7.51 12.87
C ALA A 29 -10.19 -6.37 12.01
N ARG A 30 -10.80 -5.19 12.03
CA ARG A 30 -10.29 -4.01 11.32
C ARG A 30 -8.89 -3.59 11.80
N LEU A 31 -8.66 -3.56 13.11
CA LEU A 31 -7.36 -3.21 13.69
C LEU A 31 -6.31 -4.27 13.36
N ALA A 32 -6.67 -5.55 13.46
CA ALA A 32 -5.78 -6.65 13.11
C ALA A 32 -5.31 -6.61 11.65
N THR A 33 -6.11 -6.08 10.71
CA THR A 33 -5.68 -5.89 9.30
C THR A 33 -4.74 -4.70 9.11
N GLN A 34 -4.72 -3.73 10.02
CA GLN A 34 -3.84 -2.56 9.96
C GLN A 34 -2.46 -2.82 10.58
N LEU A 35 -2.37 -3.86 11.42
CA LEU A 35 -1.15 -4.22 12.11
C LEU A 35 -0.44 -5.39 11.41
N ARG A 36 0.89 -5.28 11.31
CA ARG A 36 1.76 -6.31 10.77
C ARG A 36 2.17 -7.31 11.86
N CYS A 37 2.12 -8.58 11.55
CA CYS A 37 2.72 -9.59 12.40
C CYS A 37 4.26 -9.49 12.28
N VAL A 38 4.93 -9.06 13.35
CA VAL A 38 6.36 -8.73 13.32
C VAL A 38 7.30 -9.93 13.18
N VAL A 39 6.80 -11.16 13.37
CA VAL A 39 7.55 -12.42 13.20
C VAL A 39 7.13 -13.18 11.93
N CYS A 40 6.20 -12.64 11.15
CA CYS A 40 5.63 -13.31 9.99
C CYS A 40 6.18 -12.67 8.69
N GLN A 41 6.22 -13.46 7.60
CA GLN A 41 6.63 -12.96 6.30
C GLN A 41 5.55 -12.05 5.69
N ASN A 42 5.52 -10.77 6.10
CA ASN A 42 4.66 -9.73 5.54
C ASN A 42 3.14 -9.98 5.66
N GLN A 43 2.71 -10.79 6.62
CA GLN A 43 1.28 -11.01 6.90
C GLN A 43 0.74 -9.98 7.89
N THR A 44 -0.55 -9.69 7.79
CA THR A 44 -1.25 -8.92 8.83
C THR A 44 -1.46 -9.79 10.07
N VAL A 45 -1.74 -9.14 11.20
CA VAL A 45 -2.15 -9.83 12.44
C VAL A 45 -3.45 -10.63 12.22
N ALA A 46 -4.32 -10.17 11.33
CA ALA A 46 -5.58 -10.86 10.99
C ALA A 46 -5.34 -12.17 10.21
N GLU A 47 -4.37 -12.18 9.28
CA GLU A 47 -4.12 -13.32 8.38
C GLU A 47 -3.17 -14.36 8.98
N SER A 48 -2.37 -13.94 9.96
CA SER A 48 -1.33 -14.80 10.52
C SER A 48 -1.87 -15.77 11.55
N ASN A 49 -1.43 -17.05 11.42
CA ASN A 49 -1.68 -18.10 12.40
C ASN A 49 -0.52 -18.28 13.41
N ALA A 50 0.47 -17.38 13.40
CA ALA A 50 1.56 -17.42 14.36
C ALA A 50 1.04 -17.18 15.79
N PRO A 51 1.63 -17.84 16.82
CA PRO A 51 1.24 -17.62 18.22
C PRO A 51 1.23 -16.13 18.61
N LEU A 52 2.26 -15.38 18.22
CA LEU A 52 2.32 -13.95 18.49
C LEU A 52 1.15 -13.16 17.86
N ALA A 53 0.71 -13.53 16.66
CA ALA A 53 -0.46 -12.89 16.04
C ALA A 53 -1.74 -13.17 16.82
N ALA A 54 -1.89 -14.37 17.37
CA ALA A 54 -3.01 -14.70 18.26
C ALA A 54 -2.96 -13.88 19.56
N ASP A 55 -1.78 -13.73 20.16
CA ASP A 55 -1.58 -12.90 21.34
C ASP A 55 -1.87 -11.42 21.05
N MET A 56 -1.45 -10.91 19.89
CA MET A 56 -1.75 -9.54 19.46
C MET A 56 -3.26 -9.33 19.29
N ARG A 57 -4.00 -10.28 18.69
CA ARG A 57 -5.47 -10.18 18.58
C ARG A 57 -6.14 -10.16 19.94
N SER A 58 -5.73 -11.03 20.86
CA SER A 58 -6.27 -11.04 22.22
C SER A 58 -6.00 -9.74 22.95
N GLU A 59 -4.82 -9.15 22.77
CA GLU A 59 -4.49 -7.85 23.37
C GLU A 59 -5.28 -6.70 22.72
N ILE A 60 -5.52 -6.71 21.40
CA ILE A 60 -6.42 -5.74 20.73
C ILE A 60 -7.78 -5.79 21.37
N ARG A 61 -8.38 -6.98 21.49
CA ARG A 61 -9.70 -7.17 22.12
C ARG A 61 -9.73 -6.61 23.53
N LYS A 62 -8.78 -6.98 24.37
CA LYS A 62 -8.66 -6.50 25.74
C LYS A 62 -8.56 -4.97 25.83
N GLN A 63 -7.82 -4.34 24.95
CA GLN A 63 -7.68 -2.88 24.91
C GLN A 63 -9.01 -2.22 24.53
N LEU A 64 -9.73 -2.79 23.57
CA LEU A 64 -11.06 -2.30 23.15
C LEU A 64 -12.11 -2.47 24.26
N GLU A 65 -12.12 -3.62 24.95
CA GLU A 65 -12.98 -3.88 26.12
C GLU A 65 -12.74 -2.89 27.26
N ASN A 66 -11.49 -2.42 27.42
CA ASN A 66 -11.13 -1.37 28.37
C ASN A 66 -11.49 0.04 27.88
N GLY A 67 -12.26 0.17 26.80
CA GLY A 67 -12.77 1.44 26.29
C GLY A 67 -11.74 2.27 25.53
N ARG A 68 -10.58 1.71 25.13
CA ARG A 68 -9.61 2.44 24.32
C ARG A 68 -10.10 2.69 22.90
N SER A 69 -9.73 3.84 22.36
CA SER A 69 -9.98 4.15 20.95
C SER A 69 -9.07 3.35 20.04
N ASP A 70 -9.48 3.17 18.76
CA ASP A 70 -8.72 2.48 17.75
C ASP A 70 -7.29 3.05 17.61
N GLN A 71 -7.15 4.38 17.66
CA GLN A 71 -5.86 5.04 17.59
C GLN A 71 -4.96 4.72 18.80
N GLN A 72 -5.54 4.70 20.01
CA GLN A 72 -4.78 4.36 21.23
C GLN A 72 -4.30 2.91 21.21
N VAL A 73 -5.06 2.00 20.60
CA VAL A 73 -4.64 0.61 20.41
C VAL A 73 -3.46 0.53 19.43
N ILE A 74 -3.55 1.23 18.30
CA ILE A 74 -2.45 1.28 17.32
C ILE A 74 -1.20 1.88 17.94
N ASP A 75 -1.31 2.99 18.66
CA ASP A 75 -0.19 3.67 19.33
C ASP A 75 0.47 2.77 20.38
N PHE A 76 -0.30 1.97 21.12
CA PHE A 76 0.23 0.98 22.04
C PHE A 76 1.13 -0.05 21.35
N PHE A 77 0.70 -0.58 20.19
CA PHE A 77 1.51 -1.52 19.43
C PHE A 77 2.71 -0.83 18.78
N GLU A 78 2.58 0.42 18.32
CA GLU A 78 3.70 1.19 17.78
C GLU A 78 4.79 1.45 18.85
N GLN A 79 4.40 1.78 20.08
CA GLN A 79 5.35 1.98 21.18
C GLN A 79 6.08 0.69 21.57
N ARG A 80 5.43 -0.47 21.44
CA ARG A 80 6.00 -1.75 21.84
C ARG A 80 6.86 -2.40 20.75
N TYR A 81 6.47 -2.28 19.49
CA TYR A 81 7.11 -2.97 18.35
C TYR A 81 7.74 -2.01 17.34
N GLY A 82 7.62 -0.70 17.56
CA GLY A 82 8.11 0.33 16.65
C GLY A 82 7.18 0.59 15.47
N SER A 83 7.52 1.58 14.65
CA SER A 83 6.71 2.01 13.50
C SER A 83 6.55 0.93 12.41
N PHE A 84 7.38 -0.10 12.43
CA PHE A 84 7.29 -1.25 11.52
C PHE A 84 6.01 -2.08 11.71
N VAL A 85 5.34 -1.95 12.86
CA VAL A 85 4.07 -2.64 13.15
C VAL A 85 2.93 -2.16 12.25
N HIS A 86 3.02 -0.97 11.66
CA HIS A 86 2.04 -0.51 10.68
C HIS A 86 2.15 -1.30 9.38
N TYR A 87 1.05 -1.91 8.95
CA TYR A 87 1.00 -2.58 7.64
C TYR A 87 1.13 -1.57 6.50
N ARG A 88 0.56 -0.39 6.67
CA ARG A 88 0.74 0.74 5.75
C ARG A 88 1.39 1.91 6.50
N PRO A 89 2.50 2.45 5.99
CA PRO A 89 3.15 3.60 6.62
C PRO A 89 2.17 4.78 6.74
N PRO A 90 2.02 5.37 7.93
CA PRO A 90 1.14 6.52 8.11
C PRO A 90 1.68 7.75 7.37
N PHE A 91 0.79 8.63 6.93
CA PHE A 91 1.14 9.95 6.38
C PHE A 91 1.68 10.86 7.49
N ARG A 92 3.00 10.86 7.66
CA ARG A 92 3.71 11.71 8.61
C ARG A 92 4.81 12.49 7.87
N PRO A 93 5.31 13.64 8.39
CA PRO A 93 6.42 14.37 7.76
C PRO A 93 7.62 13.48 7.45
N ALA A 94 7.94 12.53 8.33
CA ALA A 94 9.01 11.55 8.13
C ALA A 94 8.80 10.59 6.95
N THR A 95 7.55 10.39 6.49
CA THR A 95 7.21 9.50 5.37
C THR A 95 6.85 10.26 4.08
N TRP A 96 6.90 11.59 4.06
CA TRP A 96 6.60 12.38 2.87
C TRP A 96 7.50 12.05 1.68
N LEU A 97 8.78 11.80 1.96
CA LEU A 97 9.72 11.41 0.91
C LEU A 97 9.32 10.07 0.28
N LEU A 98 8.86 9.12 1.09
CA LEU A 98 8.40 7.80 0.61
C LEU A 98 7.22 7.94 -0.36
N TRP A 99 6.26 8.81 -0.03
CA TRP A 99 5.07 9.01 -0.85
C TRP A 99 5.30 9.96 -2.03
N GLY A 100 6.15 10.97 -1.87
CA GLY A 100 6.41 12.00 -2.88
C GLY A 100 7.50 11.62 -3.89
N ALA A 101 8.49 10.81 -3.49
CA ALA A 101 9.63 10.47 -4.34
C ALA A 101 9.24 9.85 -5.68
N PRO A 102 8.31 8.86 -5.79
CA PRO A 102 7.97 8.26 -7.08
C PRO A 102 7.37 9.28 -8.06
N PHE A 103 6.57 10.21 -7.57
CA PHE A 103 5.99 11.27 -8.41
C PHE A 103 7.06 12.27 -8.85
N LEU A 104 7.98 12.65 -7.96
CA LEU A 104 9.09 13.53 -8.29
C LEU A 104 10.01 12.89 -9.36
N PHE A 105 10.40 11.64 -9.19
CA PHE A 105 11.21 10.93 -10.17
C PHE A 105 10.48 10.77 -11.51
N GLY A 106 9.20 10.44 -11.50
CA GLY A 106 8.37 10.36 -12.69
C GLY A 106 8.32 11.69 -13.45
N LEU A 107 8.11 12.79 -12.73
CA LEU A 107 8.08 14.14 -13.33
C LEU A 107 9.44 14.55 -13.90
N CYS A 108 10.52 14.32 -13.14
CA CYS A 108 11.88 14.60 -13.62
C CYS A 108 12.23 13.77 -14.86
N GLY A 109 11.89 12.48 -14.86
CA GLY A 109 12.06 11.58 -16.01
C GLY A 109 11.29 12.06 -17.24
N LEU A 110 10.04 12.46 -17.06
CA LEU A 110 9.21 13.00 -18.13
C LEU A 110 9.79 14.31 -18.71
N ILE A 111 10.22 15.23 -17.85
CA ILE A 111 10.85 16.49 -18.28
C ILE A 111 12.13 16.21 -19.06
N LEU A 112 12.96 15.29 -18.57
CA LEU A 112 14.20 14.90 -19.26
C LEU A 112 13.90 14.29 -20.63
N LEU A 113 12.95 13.36 -20.70
CA LEU A 113 12.52 12.74 -21.94
C LEU A 113 12.04 13.78 -22.95
N LEU A 114 11.16 14.68 -22.54
CA LEU A 114 10.65 15.75 -23.40
C LEU A 114 11.78 16.69 -23.89
N ARG A 115 12.76 16.99 -23.04
CA ARG A 115 13.94 17.78 -23.43
C ARG A 115 14.80 17.05 -24.46
N LEU A 116 15.02 15.75 -24.28
CA LEU A 116 15.80 14.94 -25.22
C LEU A 116 15.09 14.80 -26.57
N LEU A 117 13.78 14.57 -26.57
CA LEU A 117 12.98 14.49 -27.79
C LEU A 117 13.01 15.83 -28.56
N ARG A 118 12.83 16.96 -27.84
CA ARG A 118 12.91 18.30 -28.44
C ARG A 118 14.31 18.62 -28.98
N ARG A 119 15.37 18.16 -28.32
CA ARG A 119 16.73 18.30 -28.83
C ARG A 119 16.95 17.50 -30.11
N ARG A 120 16.47 16.24 -30.16
CA ARG A 120 16.56 15.39 -31.36
C ARG A 120 15.78 15.96 -32.55
N SER A 121 14.56 16.47 -32.30
CA SER A 121 13.74 17.07 -33.38
C SER A 121 14.32 18.39 -33.93
N ARG A 122 15.20 19.06 -33.16
CA ARG A 122 15.90 20.29 -33.57
C ARG A 122 17.31 20.00 -34.12
N ALA A 123 17.79 18.75 -34.06
CA ALA A 123 19.07 18.43 -34.66
C ALA A 123 18.97 18.66 -36.18
N PRO A 124 19.89 19.37 -36.79
CA PRO A 124 19.91 19.56 -38.22
C PRO A 124 19.96 18.20 -38.89
N LEU A 125 19.12 17.94 -39.89
CA LEU A 125 19.24 16.80 -40.74
C LEU A 125 20.69 16.73 -41.22
N ALA A 126 21.33 15.56 -41.11
CA ALA A 126 22.66 15.39 -41.63
C ALA A 126 22.70 15.90 -43.07
N PRO A 127 23.75 16.65 -43.46
CA PRO A 127 23.83 17.16 -44.82
C PRO A 127 23.70 15.99 -45.80
N PRO A 128 23.04 16.19 -46.96
CA PRO A 128 22.87 15.10 -47.92
C PRO A 128 24.27 14.58 -48.33
N LEU A 129 24.40 13.28 -48.42
CA LEU A 129 25.64 12.64 -48.83
C LEU A 129 26.15 13.26 -50.14
N THR A 130 27.43 13.59 -50.17
CA THR A 130 28.07 14.06 -51.42
C THR A 130 28.00 12.93 -52.46
N ASP A 131 28.11 13.31 -53.74
CA ASP A 131 28.09 12.32 -54.85
C ASP A 131 29.23 11.31 -54.75
N GLU A 132 30.40 11.73 -54.26
CA GLU A 132 31.52 10.83 -53.93
C GLU A 132 31.19 9.82 -52.82
N GLN A 133 30.57 10.26 -51.74
CA GLN A 133 30.14 9.37 -50.63
C GLN A 133 29.06 8.39 -51.10
N ARG A 134 28.16 8.80 -51.99
CA ARG A 134 27.15 7.92 -52.58
C ARG A 134 27.80 6.88 -53.47
N ALA A 135 28.81 7.28 -54.32
CA ALA A 135 29.52 6.36 -55.18
C ALA A 135 30.33 5.35 -54.38
N GLN A 136 30.97 5.78 -53.28
CA GLN A 136 31.70 4.90 -52.38
C GLN A 136 30.76 3.89 -51.69
N ALA A 137 29.62 4.34 -51.19
CA ALA A 137 28.63 3.45 -50.57
C ALA A 137 28.08 2.40 -51.55
N ARG A 138 27.84 2.80 -52.82
CA ARG A 138 27.43 1.84 -53.87
C ARG A 138 28.51 0.80 -54.14
N ARG A 139 29.79 1.18 -54.25
CA ARG A 139 30.91 0.24 -54.46
C ARG A 139 30.98 -0.80 -53.32
N LEU A 140 30.83 -0.39 -52.07
CA LEU A 140 30.85 -1.30 -50.94
C LEU A 140 29.67 -2.30 -50.97
N LEU A 141 28.49 -1.85 -51.34
CA LEU A 141 27.30 -2.70 -51.48
C LEU A 141 27.43 -3.69 -52.64
N ASP A 142 28.04 -3.26 -53.77
CA ASP A 142 28.29 -4.12 -54.94
C ASP A 142 29.37 -5.16 -54.66
N GLU A 143 30.35 -4.85 -53.79
CA GLU A 143 31.41 -5.77 -53.38
C GLU A 143 30.92 -6.86 -52.45
N GLU A 144 29.96 -6.50 -51.54
CA GLU A 144 29.33 -7.42 -50.57
C GLU A 144 28.32 -8.37 -51.25
N THR A 145 27.72 -7.97 -52.38
CA THR A 145 26.74 -8.77 -53.15
C THR A 145 27.37 -9.69 -54.21
N LYS A 146 28.71 -9.68 -54.35
CA LYS A 146 29.36 -10.54 -55.34
C LYS A 146 29.63 -11.93 -54.73
N PRO A 147 29.03 -13.03 -55.26
CA PRO A 147 29.16 -14.38 -54.73
C PRO A 147 30.60 -14.92 -54.83
#